data_362e66e5cb915e6998e06de3fcaefec1
#
_entry.id   362e66e5cb915e6998e06de3fcaefec1
#
_cell.length_a   1.000
_cell.length_b   1.000
_cell.length_c   1.000
_cell.angle_alpha   90.00
_cell.angle_beta   90.00
_cell.angle_gamma   90.00
#
_symmetry.space_group_name_H-M   'P 1'
#
loop_
_entity.id
_entity.type
_entity.pdbx_description
1 polymer ?
#
loop_
_entity_poly.entity_id
_entity_poly.type
_entity_poly.pdbx_seq_one_letter_code
_entity_poly.pdbx_strand_id
1 'polypeptide(L)'
;MNGVSTPQAHQKVPTALITTGAGSISHDGLFELLDESLTIQAKHIFIPLQAVEAPNLKTLLKNVIQKGTRQQHDDELEGDDAPATTRRKGPKLLNYDLEILRQHCDAQGGMKVTLAIQDSEAFDTGVLTDLFLLLQ
;
A
#
# COMPACT_ATOMS: atom_id res chain seq x y z
N MET A 1 -1.57 -32.14 26.13
CA MET A 1 -0.86 -31.23 25.20
C MET A 1 -1.85 -30.76 24.19
N ASN A 2 -2.54 -29.71 24.53
CA ASN A 2 -3.63 -29.23 23.70
C ASN A 2 -3.12 -28.12 22.81
N GLY A 3 -2.63 -28.49 21.62
CA GLY A 3 -2.41 -27.56 20.56
C GLY A 3 -3.77 -27.05 20.06
N VAL A 4 -4.35 -26.10 20.76
CA VAL A 4 -5.48 -25.37 20.24
C VAL A 4 -4.92 -24.42 19.17
N SER A 5 -4.99 -24.84 17.93
CA SER A 5 -4.88 -23.92 16.80
C SER A 5 -6.06 -22.98 16.95
N THR A 6 -5.82 -21.85 17.58
CA THR A 6 -6.76 -20.73 17.46
C THR A 6 -6.94 -20.46 15.97
N PRO A 7 -8.16 -20.54 15.44
CA PRO A 7 -8.37 -20.12 14.06
C PRO A 7 -7.82 -18.71 13.95
N GLN A 8 -6.87 -18.51 13.06
CA GLN A 8 -6.45 -17.15 12.70
C GLN A 8 -7.74 -16.44 12.31
N ALA A 9 -8.21 -15.59 13.19
CA ALA A 9 -9.29 -14.70 12.83
C ALA A 9 -8.80 -13.92 11.62
N HIS A 10 -9.40 -14.17 10.47
CA HIS A 10 -9.14 -13.37 9.28
C HIS A 10 -9.34 -11.93 9.70
N GLN A 11 -8.26 -11.21 9.78
CA GLN A 11 -8.29 -9.83 10.22
C GLN A 11 -8.99 -9.03 9.13
N LYS A 12 -10.24 -8.70 9.40
CA LYS A 12 -11.03 -7.90 8.46
C LYS A 12 -10.38 -6.55 8.28
N VAL A 13 -10.10 -6.20 7.04
CA VAL A 13 -9.58 -4.88 6.68
C VAL A 13 -10.75 -3.88 6.75
N PRO A 14 -10.70 -2.89 7.65
CA PRO A 14 -11.72 -1.85 7.70
C PRO A 14 -11.76 -1.10 6.36
N THR A 15 -12.94 -1.01 5.76
CA THR A 15 -13.12 -0.40 4.46
C THR A 15 -14.27 0.61 4.50
N ALA A 16 -14.07 1.77 3.91
CA ALA A 16 -15.10 2.78 3.73
C ALA A 16 -15.25 3.11 2.24
N LEU A 17 -16.49 3.19 1.77
CA LEU A 17 -16.80 3.63 0.42
C LEU A 17 -17.34 5.06 0.47
N ILE A 18 -16.68 5.95 -0.26
CA ILE A 18 -17.10 7.34 -0.38
C ILE A 18 -17.62 7.56 -1.80
N THR A 19 -18.89 7.90 -1.93
CA THR A 19 -19.50 8.22 -3.21
C THR A 19 -19.58 9.73 -3.38
N THR A 20 -19.10 10.22 -4.52
CA THR A 20 -19.12 11.63 -4.87
C THR A 20 -20.04 11.85 -6.08
N GLY A 21 -20.81 12.94 -6.08
CA GLY A 21 -21.67 13.29 -7.21
C GLY A 21 -20.89 13.88 -8.38
N ALA A 22 -21.43 13.71 -9.58
CA ALA A 22 -20.90 14.37 -10.77
C ALA A 22 -21.03 15.90 -10.60
N GLY A 23 -19.90 16.59 -10.61
CA GLY A 23 -19.84 18.05 -10.44
C GLY A 23 -19.41 18.55 -9.08
N SER A 24 -19.09 17.66 -8.16
CA SER A 24 -18.46 18.06 -6.92
C SER A 24 -16.93 18.21 -7.07
N ILE A 25 -16.42 19.13 -6.31
CA ILE A 25 -15.06 19.45 -5.92
C ILE A 25 -14.04 18.41 -6.38
N SER A 26 -12.95 18.88 -6.94
CA SER A 26 -11.85 18.01 -7.38
C SER A 26 -11.54 16.97 -6.31
N HIS A 27 -11.48 15.72 -6.70
CA HIS A 27 -11.17 14.61 -5.82
C HIS A 27 -9.83 14.82 -5.07
N ASP A 28 -8.93 15.59 -5.66
CA ASP A 28 -7.63 15.95 -5.07
C ASP A 28 -7.81 16.71 -3.75
N GLY A 29 -8.72 17.69 -3.69
CA GLY A 29 -9.01 18.42 -2.46
C GLY A 29 -9.56 17.55 -1.35
N LEU A 30 -10.38 16.55 -1.68
CA LEU A 30 -10.88 15.58 -0.71
C LEU A 30 -9.73 14.70 -0.15
N PHE A 31 -8.84 14.24 -1.01
CA PHE A 31 -7.69 13.43 -0.58
C PHE A 31 -6.71 14.23 0.27
N GLU A 32 -6.48 15.50 -0.05
CA GLU A 32 -5.67 16.41 0.79
C GLU A 32 -6.27 16.55 2.19
N LEU A 33 -7.56 16.77 2.30
CA LEU A 33 -8.25 16.87 3.58
C LEU A 33 -8.19 15.58 4.39
N LEU A 34 -8.31 14.43 3.72
CA LEU A 34 -8.20 13.13 4.36
C LEU A 34 -6.77 12.88 4.85
N ASP A 35 -5.78 13.20 4.03
CA ASP A 35 -4.36 13.07 4.40
C ASP A 35 -4.05 13.95 5.62
N GLU A 36 -4.42 15.21 5.60
CA GLU A 36 -4.25 16.10 6.74
C GLU A 36 -4.92 15.56 8.00
N SER A 37 -6.17 15.13 7.90
CA SER A 37 -6.93 14.61 9.04
C SER A 37 -6.31 13.36 9.64
N LEU A 38 -5.78 12.48 8.80
CA LEU A 38 -5.14 11.24 9.24
C LEU A 38 -3.71 11.46 9.73
N THR A 39 -3.00 12.41 9.14
CA THR A 39 -1.62 12.75 9.54
C THR A 39 -1.58 13.44 10.90
N ILE A 40 -2.61 14.19 11.27
CA ILE A 40 -2.76 14.76 12.62
C ILE A 40 -2.79 13.66 13.68
N GLN A 41 -3.33 12.50 13.35
CA GLN A 41 -3.22 11.31 14.17
C GLN A 41 -1.81 10.73 13.98
N ALA A 42 -0.91 10.95 14.94
CA ALA A 42 0.46 10.47 14.89
C ALA A 42 0.53 8.99 14.47
N LYS A 43 1.51 8.62 13.66
CA LYS A 43 1.77 7.26 13.18
C LYS A 43 0.76 6.74 12.15
N HIS A 44 0.44 7.56 11.18
CA HIS A 44 -0.42 7.16 10.06
C HIS A 44 0.25 7.44 8.72
N ILE A 45 0.16 6.50 7.80
CA ILE A 45 0.61 6.66 6.41
C ILE A 45 -0.62 6.64 5.50
N PHE A 46 -0.79 7.68 4.71
CA PHE A 46 -1.85 7.79 3.72
C PHE A 46 -1.28 7.58 2.32
N ILE A 47 -1.82 6.60 1.59
CA ILE A 47 -1.35 6.23 0.26
C ILE A 47 -2.49 6.39 -0.74
N PRO A 48 -2.50 7.49 -1.52
CA PRO A 48 -3.47 7.67 -2.61
C PRO A 48 -3.08 6.82 -3.81
N LEU A 49 -4.05 6.16 -4.43
CA LEU A 49 -3.87 5.30 -5.59
C LEU A 49 -4.81 5.73 -6.72
N GLN A 50 -4.28 5.82 -7.93
CA GLN A 50 -5.03 6.10 -9.14
C GLN A 50 -4.93 4.92 -10.12
N ALA A 51 -5.97 4.71 -10.92
CA ALA A 51 -6.00 3.60 -11.88
C ALA A 51 -4.85 3.64 -12.89
N VAL A 52 -4.43 4.83 -13.30
CA VAL A 52 -3.31 5.02 -14.24
C VAL A 52 -1.97 4.50 -13.69
N GLU A 53 -1.83 4.49 -12.36
CA GLU A 53 -0.64 3.98 -11.67
C GLU A 53 -0.69 2.48 -11.41
N ALA A 54 -1.80 1.84 -11.74
CA ALA A 54 -2.09 0.45 -11.38
C ALA A 54 -2.54 -0.40 -12.58
N PRO A 55 -1.76 -0.45 -13.67
CA PRO A 55 -2.13 -1.24 -14.85
C PRO A 55 -2.16 -2.74 -14.57
N ASN A 56 -1.46 -3.18 -13.53
CA ASN A 56 -1.46 -4.56 -13.06
C ASN A 56 -1.11 -4.60 -11.56
N LEU A 57 -1.35 -5.75 -10.94
CA LEU A 57 -1.14 -5.93 -9.49
C LEU A 57 0.32 -5.66 -9.07
N LYS A 58 1.28 -6.14 -9.83
CA LYS A 58 2.70 -5.96 -9.51
C LYS A 58 3.09 -4.48 -9.45
N THR A 59 2.68 -3.69 -10.45
CA THR A 59 2.94 -2.25 -10.49
C THR A 59 2.20 -1.53 -9.36
N LEU A 60 0.97 -1.93 -9.09
CA LEU A 60 0.19 -1.39 -7.98
C LEU A 60 0.90 -1.59 -6.64
N LEU A 61 1.33 -2.81 -6.35
CA LEU A 61 2.04 -3.13 -5.10
C LEU A 61 3.36 -2.37 -4.99
N LYS A 62 4.10 -2.28 -6.08
CA LYS A 62 5.34 -1.48 -6.14
C LYS A 62 5.09 -0.03 -5.77
N ASN A 63 4.06 0.59 -6.34
CA ASN A 63 3.68 1.97 -6.04
C ASN A 63 3.23 2.14 -4.59
N VAL A 64 2.45 1.21 -4.06
CA VAL A 64 2.03 1.21 -2.65
C VAL A 64 3.25 1.21 -1.73
N ILE A 65 4.20 0.34 -1.98
CA ILE A 65 5.41 0.22 -1.17
C ILE A 65 6.26 1.50 -1.27
N GLN A 66 6.47 2.02 -2.46
CA GLN A 66 7.25 3.23 -2.67
C GLN A 66 6.61 4.43 -1.95
N LYS A 67 5.32 4.64 -2.11
CA LYS A 67 4.60 5.72 -1.44
C LYS A 67 4.58 5.53 0.08
N GLY A 68 4.39 4.30 0.55
CA GLY A 68 4.31 3.99 1.98
C GLY A 68 5.64 4.10 2.70
N THR A 69 6.73 3.76 2.05
CA THR A 69 8.08 3.85 2.62
C THR A 69 8.72 5.22 2.40
N ARG A 70 8.08 6.10 1.64
CA ARG A 70 8.62 7.39 1.21
C ARG A 70 10.03 7.29 0.62
N GLN A 71 10.36 6.14 0.09
CA GLN A 71 11.55 5.98 -0.71
C GLN A 71 11.26 6.66 -2.05
N GLN A 72 11.62 7.93 -2.13
CA GLN A 72 11.91 8.53 -3.41
C GLN A 72 13.12 7.78 -3.96
N HIS A 73 12.84 6.65 -4.57
CA HIS A 73 13.85 5.98 -5.31
C HIS A 73 14.10 6.82 -6.56
N ASP A 74 15.30 7.32 -6.66
CA ASP A 74 15.81 7.69 -7.95
C ASP A 74 15.65 6.47 -8.85
N ASP A 75 14.76 6.57 -9.82
CA ASP A 75 14.43 5.48 -10.76
C ASP A 75 15.64 5.01 -11.60
N GLU A 76 16.80 5.56 -11.33
CA GLU A 76 18.01 5.31 -12.11
C GLU A 76 18.76 4.04 -11.74
N LEU A 77 18.30 3.28 -10.77
CA LEU A 77 19.02 2.08 -10.32
C LEU A 77 18.26 0.77 -10.51
N GLU A 78 17.29 0.74 -11.40
CA GLU A 78 16.72 -0.51 -11.90
C GLU A 78 17.60 -1.12 -13.01
N GLY A 79 18.90 -1.09 -12.84
CA GLY A 79 19.77 -1.96 -13.59
C GLY A 79 19.74 -3.35 -12.94
N ASP A 80 19.47 -4.38 -13.73
CA ASP A 80 19.60 -5.79 -13.30
C ASP A 80 21.03 -6.12 -12.85
N ASP A 81 21.92 -5.19 -12.93
CA ASP A 81 23.32 -5.27 -12.55
C ASP A 81 23.64 -4.56 -11.24
N ALA A 82 22.75 -4.65 -10.26
CA ALA A 82 23.13 -4.23 -8.92
C ALA A 82 24.36 -5.03 -8.49
N PRO A 83 25.51 -4.37 -8.23
CA PRO A 83 26.70 -5.09 -7.85
C PRO A 83 26.43 -5.93 -6.61
N ALA A 84 26.83 -7.19 -6.64
CA ALA A 84 26.63 -8.19 -5.59
C ALA A 84 27.33 -7.85 -4.26
N THR A 85 27.62 -6.58 -4.01
CA THR A 85 28.35 -6.11 -2.84
C THR A 85 27.48 -5.94 -1.60
N THR A 86 26.17 -5.95 -1.74
CA THR A 86 25.27 -6.03 -0.60
C THR A 86 24.84 -7.47 -0.37
N ARG A 87 25.72 -8.23 0.19
CA ARG A 87 25.39 -9.55 0.70
C ARG A 87 24.54 -9.39 1.95
N ARG A 88 23.27 -9.15 1.79
CA ARG A 88 22.34 -9.34 2.89
C ARG A 88 22.13 -10.83 3.08
N LYS A 89 22.51 -11.33 4.25
CA LYS A 89 22.14 -12.67 4.67
C LYS A 89 20.62 -12.71 4.85
N GLY A 90 19.91 -13.42 4.00
CA GLY A 90 18.47 -13.61 4.07
C GLY A 90 17.79 -13.57 2.70
N PRO A 91 16.56 -14.07 2.58
CA PRO A 91 15.82 -13.99 1.34
C PRO A 91 15.61 -12.53 0.95
N LYS A 92 16.04 -12.17 -0.26
CA LYS A 92 15.80 -10.86 -0.81
C LYS A 92 14.30 -10.71 -1.13
N LEU A 93 13.65 -9.81 -0.44
CA LEU A 93 12.25 -9.49 -0.74
C LEU A 93 12.12 -8.84 -2.12
N LEU A 94 11.11 -9.24 -2.85
CA LEU A 94 10.79 -8.61 -4.12
C LEU A 94 10.27 -7.19 -3.88
N ASN A 95 10.56 -6.27 -4.79
CA ASN A 95 10.18 -4.86 -4.65
C ASN A 95 8.66 -4.59 -4.67
N TYR A 96 7.86 -5.60 -4.91
CA TYR A 96 6.40 -5.57 -4.85
C TYR A 96 5.82 -6.45 -3.72
N ASP A 97 6.67 -6.87 -2.76
CA ASP A 97 6.24 -7.65 -1.60
C ASP A 97 5.79 -6.71 -0.47
N LEU A 98 4.53 -6.81 -0.07
CA LEU A 98 3.95 -6.00 1.00
C LEU A 98 4.66 -6.18 2.35
N GLU A 99 5.42 -7.25 2.53
CA GLU A 99 6.23 -7.46 3.72
C GLU A 99 7.24 -6.32 3.93
N ILE A 100 7.73 -5.71 2.84
CA ILE A 100 8.62 -4.54 2.92
C ILE A 100 7.90 -3.38 3.62
N LEU A 101 6.65 -3.12 3.23
CA LEU A 101 5.84 -2.08 3.85
C LEU A 101 5.54 -2.41 5.31
N ARG A 102 5.21 -3.65 5.61
CA ARG A 102 4.96 -4.11 6.98
C ARG A 102 6.18 -3.89 7.87
N GLN A 103 7.35 -4.32 7.42
CA GLN A 103 8.61 -4.14 8.16
C GLN A 103 8.93 -2.67 8.37
N HIS A 104 8.69 -1.84 7.38
CA HIS A 104 8.86 -0.39 7.51
C HIS A 104 7.94 0.19 8.59
N CYS A 105 6.66 -0.18 8.58
CA CYS A 105 5.69 0.28 9.56
C CYS A 105 6.06 -0.17 10.99
N ASP A 106 6.50 -1.41 11.14
CA ASP A 106 6.93 -1.96 12.42
C ASP A 106 8.17 -1.23 12.94
N ALA A 107 9.14 -0.95 12.07
CA ALA A 107 10.36 -0.21 12.41
C ALA A 107 10.06 1.23 12.85
N GLN A 108 8.97 1.83 12.36
CA GLN A 108 8.52 3.17 12.74
C GLN A 108 7.62 3.18 13.99
N GLY A 109 7.49 2.05 14.67
CA GLY A 109 6.70 1.95 15.90
C GLY A 109 5.23 1.60 15.69
N GLY A 110 4.92 0.83 14.66
CA GLY A 110 3.56 0.36 14.38
C GLY A 110 2.68 1.39 13.70
N MET A 111 3.11 1.91 12.56
CA MET A 111 2.31 2.86 11.78
C MET A 111 1.11 2.19 11.14
N LYS A 112 -0.02 2.87 11.16
CA LYS A 112 -1.23 2.47 10.41
C LYS A 112 -1.14 2.96 8.98
N VAL A 113 -1.64 2.17 8.05
CA VAL A 113 -1.64 2.50 6.62
C VAL A 113 -3.07 2.58 6.12
N THR A 114 -3.39 3.64 5.41
CA THR A 114 -4.65 3.79 4.69
C THR A 114 -4.39 3.86 3.21
N LEU A 115 -4.96 2.92 2.44
CA LEU A 115 -4.97 2.97 1.00
C LEU A 115 -6.22 3.72 0.53
N ALA A 116 -6.05 4.81 -0.17
CA ALA A 116 -7.16 5.62 -0.70
C ALA A 116 -7.26 5.43 -2.21
N ILE A 117 -8.22 4.63 -2.65
CA ILE A 117 -8.43 4.31 -4.06
C ILE A 117 -9.33 5.37 -4.67
N GLN A 118 -8.78 6.17 -5.55
CA GLN A 118 -9.50 7.21 -6.28
C GLN A 118 -10.12 6.64 -7.55
N ASP A 119 -11.39 6.97 -7.79
CA ASP A 119 -12.12 6.51 -8.99
C ASP A 119 -12.02 4.98 -9.15
N SER A 120 -12.50 4.25 -8.15
CA SER A 120 -12.39 2.78 -8.11
C SER A 120 -12.99 2.09 -9.34
N GLU A 121 -13.96 2.71 -9.99
CA GLU A 121 -14.56 2.23 -11.23
C GLU A 121 -13.61 2.26 -12.43
N ALA A 122 -12.55 3.06 -12.37
CA ALA A 122 -11.53 3.11 -13.41
C ALA A 122 -10.48 2.02 -13.29
N PHE A 123 -10.41 1.36 -12.12
CA PHE A 123 -9.48 0.25 -11.91
C PHE A 123 -9.97 -1.04 -12.57
N ASP A 124 -9.03 -1.88 -12.98
CA ASP A 124 -9.35 -3.25 -13.36
C ASP A 124 -9.90 -4.02 -12.17
N THR A 125 -11.06 -4.64 -12.34
CA THR A 125 -11.73 -5.39 -11.27
C THR A 125 -10.88 -6.54 -10.73
N GLY A 126 -10.13 -7.22 -11.61
CA GLY A 126 -9.22 -8.30 -11.22
C GLY A 126 -8.09 -7.79 -10.34
N VAL A 127 -7.50 -6.64 -10.69
CA VAL A 127 -6.43 -6.02 -9.90
C VAL A 127 -6.91 -5.65 -8.51
N LEU A 128 -8.09 -5.03 -8.38
CA LEU A 128 -8.65 -4.69 -7.08
C LEU A 128 -9.00 -5.93 -6.26
N THR A 129 -9.57 -6.95 -6.90
CA THR A 129 -9.89 -8.21 -6.21
C THR A 129 -8.64 -8.86 -5.65
N ASP A 130 -7.59 -8.95 -6.44
CA ASP A 130 -6.32 -9.54 -6.01
C ASP A 130 -5.68 -8.72 -4.88
N LEU A 131 -5.74 -7.39 -4.97
CA LEU A 131 -5.27 -6.52 -3.90
C LEU A 131 -6.01 -6.79 -2.59
N PHE A 132 -7.33 -6.84 -2.63
CA PHE A 132 -8.13 -7.09 -1.42
C PHE A 132 -7.86 -8.46 -0.82
N LEU A 133 -7.63 -9.47 -1.64
CA LEU A 133 -7.25 -10.80 -1.16
C LEU A 133 -5.88 -10.80 -0.46
N LEU A 134 -4.95 -9.99 -0.92
CA LEU A 134 -3.63 -9.88 -0.30
C LEU A 134 -3.66 -9.11 1.04
N LEU A 135 -4.65 -8.25 1.24
CA LEU A 135 -4.76 -7.45 2.45
C LEU A 135 -5.48 -8.18 3.60
N GLN A 136 -6.08 -9.34 3.34
CA GLN A 136 -6.74 -10.17 4.34
C GLN A 136 -5.71 -11.02 5.10
#